data_d10e0025245bdab5b223a3286661a34f
#
_entry.id   d10e0025245bdab5b223a3286661a34f
#
_cell.length_a   1.000
_cell.length_b   1.000
_cell.length_c   1.000
_cell.angle_alpha   90.00
_cell.angle_beta   90.00
_cell.angle_gamma   90.00
#
_symmetry.space_group_name_H-M   'P 1'
#
loop_
_entity.id
_entity.type
_entity.pdbx_description
1 polymer ?
#
loop_
_entity_poly.entity_id
_entity_poly.type
_entity_poly.pdbx_seq_one_letter_code
_entity_poly.pdbx_strand_id
1 'polypeptide(L)'
;MRNQKKWYHGRYMLFVMLIFYTLSMYSQKITVKGKVIDAANNLEVIGAAVQVEGTSLGTITDMDGNFVLQGVPTKGNLVFSFVGYKTVKAAIKNGQIYNIKLQEDTKVLDEVVVVGYGSMRKKEVTGAVARVNSDEITKISTSDLGTALQGMVAGVNVQASSGEPGAKSNIQIRGLSSISGDSSPLYVVDGVPFEGDPGLSSSEIASIDILKDAASAAIYGTRGASGVILITTKKGKEGEMKIAVDGYYGVQHITSNIHLLDANESIFVKVMSNRMMEGNQNTDDLAWSNLKTYPVNFFNNSSLYEYVVNNNAPIQNYSVTANGGKKDLTYNLTANYFDQKGVLINSDYKRYNIRSNTH
;
A
#
# COMPACT_ATOMS: atom_id res chain seq x y z
N MET A 1 -72.87 21.08 -33.61
CA MET A 1 -71.45 20.76 -33.63
C MET A 1 -70.49 21.96 -33.51
N ARG A 2 -70.90 23.10 -32.95
CA ARG A 2 -70.05 24.32 -32.95
C ARG A 2 -69.46 24.72 -31.56
N ASN A 3 -69.83 24.00 -30.48
CA ASN A 3 -69.41 24.36 -29.12
C ASN A 3 -68.30 23.51 -28.56
N GLN A 4 -67.92 22.39 -29.19
CA GLN A 4 -66.86 21.53 -28.72
C GLN A 4 -65.43 22.05 -29.04
N LYS A 5 -65.24 22.79 -30.14
CA LYS A 5 -63.89 23.31 -30.52
C LYS A 5 -63.37 24.43 -29.63
N LYS A 6 -64.23 25.23 -28.99
CA LYS A 6 -63.81 26.33 -28.09
C LYS A 6 -63.25 25.81 -26.77
N TRP A 7 -63.67 24.61 -26.32
CA TRP A 7 -63.27 24.06 -25.05
C TRP A 7 -61.84 23.47 -25.09
N TYR A 8 -61.39 22.92 -26.24
CA TYR A 8 -60.06 22.43 -26.46
C TYR A 8 -59.01 23.55 -26.54
N HIS A 9 -59.33 24.68 -27.15
CA HIS A 9 -58.40 25.82 -27.26
C HIS A 9 -58.06 26.43 -25.88
N GLY A 10 -59.05 26.52 -24.97
CA GLY A 10 -58.82 26.97 -23.60
C GLY A 10 -57.90 26.07 -22.80
N ARG A 11 -58.00 24.73 -22.94
CA ARG A 11 -57.14 23.77 -22.29
C ARG A 11 -55.74 23.82 -22.84
N TYR A 12 -55.53 23.95 -24.14
CA TYR A 12 -54.21 24.10 -24.76
C TYR A 12 -53.54 25.42 -24.35
N MET A 13 -54.31 26.51 -24.25
CA MET A 13 -53.76 27.79 -23.80
C MET A 13 -53.36 27.77 -22.34
N LEU A 14 -54.05 27.04 -21.47
CA LEU A 14 -53.72 26.85 -20.07
C LEU A 14 -52.48 25.94 -19.91
N PHE A 15 -52.35 24.93 -20.75
CA PHE A 15 -51.18 24.02 -20.77
C PHE A 15 -49.92 24.75 -21.27
N VAL A 16 -50.03 25.58 -22.29
CA VAL A 16 -48.91 26.42 -22.81
C VAL A 16 -48.53 27.48 -21.77
N MET A 17 -49.47 28.07 -21.05
CA MET A 17 -49.21 29.04 -19.98
C MET A 17 -48.52 28.37 -18.78
N LEU A 18 -48.88 27.12 -18.45
CA LEU A 18 -48.22 26.32 -17.41
C LEU A 18 -46.77 25.94 -17.78
N ILE A 19 -46.52 25.62 -19.06
CA ILE A 19 -45.18 25.34 -19.58
C ILE A 19 -44.30 26.61 -19.55
N PHE A 20 -44.88 27.78 -19.88
CA PHE A 20 -44.17 29.07 -19.78
C PHE A 20 -43.81 29.43 -18.33
N TYR A 21 -44.67 29.07 -17.37
CA TYR A 21 -44.41 29.33 -15.94
C TYR A 21 -43.30 28.46 -15.37
N THR A 22 -43.11 27.24 -15.90
CA THR A 22 -42.01 26.32 -15.48
C THR A 22 -40.66 26.73 -16.08
N LEU A 23 -40.62 27.43 -17.19
CA LEU A 23 -39.36 27.90 -17.83
C LEU A 23 -38.75 29.15 -17.18
N SER A 24 -39.46 29.81 -16.24
CA SER A 24 -38.99 31.04 -15.57
C SER A 24 -38.17 30.76 -14.29
N MET A 25 -37.89 29.52 -13.92
CA MET A 25 -36.94 29.19 -12.83
C MET A 25 -35.48 29.30 -13.28
N TYR A 26 -35.10 30.43 -13.87
CA TYR A 26 -33.68 30.75 -14.00
C TYR A 26 -33.10 30.94 -12.59
N SER A 27 -32.30 30.00 -12.15
CA SER A 27 -31.49 30.13 -10.91
C SER A 27 -30.69 31.44 -11.02
N GLN A 28 -31.00 32.40 -10.18
CA GLN A 28 -30.24 33.64 -10.10
C GLN A 28 -28.79 33.30 -9.73
N LYS A 29 -27.88 33.60 -10.64
CA LYS A 29 -26.45 33.45 -10.42
C LYS A 29 -25.92 34.73 -9.82
N ILE A 30 -25.10 34.61 -8.77
CA ILE A 30 -24.47 35.72 -8.08
C ILE A 30 -22.97 35.65 -8.24
N THR A 31 -22.29 36.78 -7.99
CA THR A 31 -20.86 36.84 -7.86
C THR A 31 -20.49 36.93 -6.38
N VAL A 32 -19.65 36.04 -5.93
CA VAL A 32 -19.08 36.07 -4.56
C VAL A 32 -17.61 36.47 -4.61
N LYS A 33 -17.21 37.24 -3.63
CA LYS A 33 -15.82 37.71 -3.47
C LYS A 33 -15.40 37.69 -2.00
N GLY A 34 -14.12 37.62 -1.76
CA GLY A 34 -13.61 37.62 -0.41
C GLY A 34 -12.11 37.47 -0.36
N LYS A 35 -11.62 37.27 0.86
CA LYS A 35 -10.20 37.06 1.17
C LYS A 35 -10.03 35.85 2.05
N VAL A 36 -8.96 35.09 1.81
CA VAL A 36 -8.57 33.93 2.59
C VAL A 36 -7.23 34.21 3.26
N ILE A 37 -7.18 34.08 4.57
CA ILE A 37 -6.00 34.32 5.38
C ILE A 37 -5.74 33.13 6.32
N ASP A 38 -4.50 33.00 6.75
CA ASP A 38 -4.10 32.04 7.78
C ASP A 38 -4.55 32.51 9.16
N ALA A 39 -5.11 31.61 9.94
CA ALA A 39 -5.63 31.92 11.28
C ALA A 39 -4.54 32.18 12.32
N ALA A 40 -3.31 31.65 12.14
CA ALA A 40 -2.20 31.75 13.09
C ALA A 40 -1.43 33.08 12.96
N ASN A 41 -1.12 33.48 11.73
CA ASN A 41 -0.25 34.61 11.44
C ASN A 41 -0.95 35.76 10.69
N ASN A 42 -2.23 35.59 10.30
CA ASN A 42 -3.03 36.49 9.48
C ASN A 42 -2.41 36.85 8.12
N LEU A 43 -1.47 36.02 7.62
CA LEU A 43 -0.90 36.17 6.29
C LEU A 43 -1.90 35.66 5.21
N GLU A 44 -1.78 36.19 4.01
CA GLU A 44 -2.57 35.81 2.86
C GLU A 44 -2.27 34.39 2.42
N VAL A 45 -3.32 33.58 2.18
CA VAL A 45 -3.18 32.23 1.64
C VAL A 45 -3.32 32.28 0.13
N ILE A 46 -2.21 32.21 -0.58
CA ILE A 46 -2.11 32.28 -2.05
C ILE A 46 -2.43 30.90 -2.65
N GLY A 47 -3.28 30.83 -3.69
CA GLY A 47 -3.57 29.57 -4.38
C GLY A 47 -4.56 28.66 -3.63
N ALA A 48 -5.26 29.16 -2.59
CA ALA A 48 -6.33 28.41 -1.95
C ALA A 48 -7.49 28.18 -2.92
N ALA A 49 -7.97 26.97 -2.99
CA ALA A 49 -9.12 26.60 -3.83
C ALA A 49 -10.44 27.01 -3.16
N VAL A 50 -11.29 27.69 -3.90
CA VAL A 50 -12.64 28.10 -3.51
C VAL A 50 -13.62 27.46 -4.48
N GLN A 51 -14.44 26.54 -4.04
CA GLN A 51 -15.35 25.75 -4.89
C GLN A 51 -16.77 25.74 -4.33
N VAL A 52 -17.76 25.72 -5.21
CA VAL A 52 -19.14 25.49 -4.81
C VAL A 52 -19.36 24.01 -4.57
N GLU A 53 -19.85 23.66 -3.37
CA GLU A 53 -20.05 22.26 -2.95
C GLU A 53 -20.95 21.49 -3.94
N GLY A 54 -20.48 20.32 -4.39
CA GLY A 54 -21.21 19.46 -5.33
C GLY A 54 -21.17 19.90 -6.79
N THR A 55 -20.35 20.90 -7.14
CA THR A 55 -20.22 21.38 -8.54
C THR A 55 -18.74 21.46 -8.94
N SER A 56 -18.48 21.62 -10.25
CA SER A 56 -17.14 21.91 -10.78
C SER A 56 -16.82 23.42 -10.80
N LEU A 57 -17.72 24.28 -10.29
CA LEU A 57 -17.53 25.73 -10.28
C LEU A 57 -16.59 26.12 -9.15
N GLY A 58 -15.43 26.68 -9.48
CA GLY A 58 -14.41 27.10 -8.50
C GLY A 58 -13.45 28.13 -9.06
N THR A 59 -12.65 28.68 -8.16
CA THR A 59 -11.55 29.62 -8.43
C THR A 59 -10.42 29.39 -7.41
N ILE A 60 -9.31 30.09 -7.58
CA ILE A 60 -8.20 30.10 -6.62
C ILE A 60 -7.95 31.52 -6.13
N THR A 61 -7.34 31.68 -4.95
CA THR A 61 -6.94 32.98 -4.41
C THR A 61 -5.70 33.53 -5.12
N ASP A 62 -5.66 34.84 -5.29
CA ASP A 62 -4.55 35.59 -5.87
C ASP A 62 -3.38 35.81 -4.87
N MET A 63 -2.38 36.67 -5.25
CA MET A 63 -1.21 36.95 -4.42
C MET A 63 -1.54 37.71 -3.12
N ASP A 64 -2.67 38.39 -3.08
CA ASP A 64 -3.15 39.12 -1.91
C ASP A 64 -4.21 38.30 -1.11
N GLY A 65 -4.38 37.01 -1.47
CA GLY A 65 -5.34 36.10 -0.86
C GLY A 65 -6.79 36.37 -1.25
N ASN A 66 -7.05 37.26 -2.24
CA ASN A 66 -8.41 37.58 -2.67
C ASN A 66 -8.91 36.56 -3.69
N PHE A 67 -10.23 36.39 -3.75
CA PHE A 67 -10.88 35.59 -4.76
C PHE A 67 -12.17 36.25 -5.28
N VAL A 68 -12.50 35.97 -6.52
CA VAL A 68 -13.77 36.33 -7.15
C VAL A 68 -14.30 35.12 -7.88
N LEU A 69 -15.53 34.68 -7.57
CA LEU A 69 -16.19 33.57 -8.21
C LEU A 69 -17.55 34.04 -8.76
N GLN A 70 -17.69 33.94 -10.08
CA GLN A 70 -18.91 34.36 -10.81
C GLN A 70 -19.80 33.15 -11.09
N GLY A 71 -21.08 33.39 -11.27
CA GLY A 71 -22.02 32.34 -11.67
C GLY A 71 -22.44 31.40 -10.54
N VAL A 72 -22.24 31.80 -9.29
CA VAL A 72 -22.53 31.00 -8.10
C VAL A 72 -24.06 30.95 -7.88
N PRO A 73 -24.64 29.77 -7.56
CA PRO A 73 -26.06 29.68 -7.19
C PRO A 73 -26.31 30.42 -5.87
N THR A 74 -27.54 30.91 -5.70
CA THR A 74 -27.93 31.68 -4.48
C THR A 74 -28.08 30.84 -3.23
N LYS A 75 -28.05 29.47 -3.34
CA LYS A 75 -28.16 28.52 -2.23
C LYS A 75 -27.07 27.48 -2.36
N GLY A 76 -26.50 27.06 -1.24
CA GLY A 76 -25.44 26.05 -1.14
C GLY A 76 -24.29 26.49 -0.21
N ASN A 77 -23.15 25.83 -0.29
CA ASN A 77 -21.97 26.15 0.47
C ASN A 77 -20.78 26.41 -0.45
N LEU A 78 -19.92 27.32 -0.06
CA LEU A 78 -18.56 27.46 -0.58
C LEU A 78 -17.64 26.60 0.27
N VAL A 79 -16.76 25.85 -0.39
CA VAL A 79 -15.74 25.04 0.22
C VAL A 79 -14.38 25.68 -0.04
N PHE A 80 -13.67 26.00 1.02
CA PHE A 80 -12.34 26.59 0.99
C PHE A 80 -11.33 25.52 1.40
N SER A 81 -10.36 25.22 0.54
CA SER A 81 -9.36 24.21 0.81
C SER A 81 -7.97 24.65 0.34
N PHE A 82 -6.96 24.30 1.12
CA PHE A 82 -5.55 24.51 0.75
C PHE A 82 -4.71 23.38 1.36
N VAL A 83 -3.62 23.01 0.70
CA VAL A 83 -2.74 21.94 1.18
C VAL A 83 -2.16 22.30 2.54
N GLY A 84 -2.35 21.44 3.53
CA GLY A 84 -1.90 21.67 4.90
C GLY A 84 -2.87 22.45 5.79
N TYR A 85 -4.09 22.72 5.33
CA TYR A 85 -5.12 23.45 6.08
C TYR A 85 -6.42 22.65 6.18
N LYS A 86 -7.14 22.86 7.29
CA LYS A 86 -8.49 22.30 7.47
C LYS A 86 -9.46 22.94 6.48
N THR A 87 -10.23 22.12 5.80
CA THR A 87 -11.28 22.57 4.90
C THR A 87 -12.37 23.33 5.66
N VAL A 88 -12.69 24.53 5.21
CA VAL A 88 -13.75 25.38 5.78
C VAL A 88 -14.92 25.45 4.82
N LYS A 89 -16.15 25.34 5.34
CA LYS A 89 -17.40 25.52 4.56
C LYS A 89 -18.12 26.76 5.04
N ALA A 90 -18.57 27.58 4.09
CA ALA A 90 -19.37 28.77 4.37
C ALA A 90 -20.63 28.81 3.50
N ALA A 91 -21.79 29.11 4.10
CA ALA A 91 -23.05 29.22 3.36
C ALA A 91 -23.01 30.38 2.38
N ILE A 92 -23.57 30.18 1.17
CA ILE A 92 -23.64 31.19 0.15
C ILE A 92 -24.74 32.20 0.53
N LYS A 93 -24.36 33.49 0.58
CA LYS A 93 -25.26 34.61 0.82
C LYS A 93 -24.99 35.71 -0.19
N ASN A 94 -26.08 36.28 -0.74
CA ASN A 94 -25.95 37.35 -1.73
C ASN A 94 -25.39 38.64 -1.09
N GLY A 95 -24.44 39.29 -1.77
CA GLY A 95 -23.83 40.53 -1.32
C GLY A 95 -22.83 40.41 -0.16
N GLN A 96 -22.54 39.20 0.35
CA GLN A 96 -21.57 38.99 1.42
C GLN A 96 -20.15 38.97 0.89
N ILE A 97 -19.24 39.69 1.57
CA ILE A 97 -17.79 39.57 1.39
C ILE A 97 -17.31 38.51 2.38
N TYR A 98 -16.58 37.50 1.88
CA TYR A 98 -16.10 36.37 2.68
C TYR A 98 -14.69 36.64 3.17
N ASN A 99 -14.50 36.73 4.49
CA ASN A 99 -13.19 36.74 5.13
C ASN A 99 -13.00 35.40 5.85
N ILE A 100 -12.29 34.49 5.21
CA ILE A 100 -12.12 33.13 5.67
C ILE A 100 -10.74 32.99 6.32
N LYS A 101 -10.73 32.46 7.55
CA LYS A 101 -9.51 32.09 8.25
C LYS A 101 -9.34 30.59 8.14
N LEU A 102 -8.30 30.15 7.44
CA LEU A 102 -7.91 28.74 7.39
C LEU A 102 -7.02 28.42 8.57
N GLN A 103 -7.30 27.35 9.26
CA GLN A 103 -6.43 26.79 10.30
C GLN A 103 -5.55 25.72 9.72
N GLU A 104 -4.26 25.73 10.03
CA GLU A 104 -3.38 24.63 9.65
C GLU A 104 -3.95 23.31 10.19
N ASP A 105 -3.99 22.29 9.31
CA ASP A 105 -4.34 20.93 9.72
C ASP A 105 -3.09 20.23 10.23
N THR A 106 -2.79 20.44 11.49
CA THR A 106 -1.64 19.81 12.17
C THR A 106 -1.68 18.27 12.13
N LYS A 107 -2.84 17.67 11.81
CA LYS A 107 -2.94 16.21 11.63
C LYS A 107 -2.34 15.71 10.31
N VAL A 108 -2.22 16.57 9.28
CA VAL A 108 -1.68 16.19 7.97
C VAL A 108 -0.17 16.41 7.88
N LEU A 109 0.43 17.21 8.79
CA LEU A 109 1.82 17.65 8.70
C LEU A 109 2.79 17.07 9.75
N ASP A 110 2.31 16.35 10.74
CA ASP A 110 3.18 15.67 11.69
C ASP A 110 3.45 14.21 11.29
N GLU A 111 4.00 14.03 10.08
CA GLU A 111 4.72 12.80 9.78
C GLU A 111 6.04 12.84 10.59
N VAL A 112 5.95 12.34 11.82
CA VAL A 112 7.10 12.21 12.71
C VAL A 112 7.89 11.00 12.26
N VAL A 113 9.12 11.21 11.85
CA VAL A 113 10.06 10.15 11.51
C VAL A 113 10.89 9.84 12.74
N VAL A 114 10.97 8.57 13.10
CA VAL A 114 11.89 8.12 14.15
C VAL A 114 13.30 8.17 13.59
N VAL A 115 14.18 8.94 14.21
CA VAL A 115 15.60 9.00 13.88
C VAL A 115 16.38 8.69 15.14
N GLY A 116 17.00 7.52 15.16
CA GLY A 116 17.84 7.12 16.27
C GLY A 116 17.08 6.94 17.57
N TYR A 117 17.53 7.62 18.61
CA TYR A 117 16.94 7.59 19.96
C TYR A 117 15.86 8.66 20.18
N GLY A 118 15.36 9.29 19.11
CA GLY A 118 14.35 10.34 19.19
C GLY A 118 13.41 10.36 18.01
N SER A 119 12.36 11.18 18.08
CA SER A 119 11.45 11.45 16.98
C SER A 119 11.66 12.87 16.50
N MET A 120 11.86 13.07 15.20
CA MET A 120 11.98 14.38 14.54
C MET A 120 10.90 14.53 13.48
N ARG A 121 10.52 15.75 13.16
CA ARG A 121 9.60 16.00 12.05
C ARG A 121 10.31 15.68 10.73
N LYS A 122 9.62 15.04 9.79
CA LYS A 122 10.17 14.63 8.48
C LYS A 122 10.91 15.77 7.77
N LYS A 123 10.40 17.00 7.88
CA LYS A 123 11.01 18.21 7.31
C LYS A 123 12.31 18.65 7.98
N GLU A 124 12.61 18.15 9.17
CA GLU A 124 13.83 18.46 9.93
C GLU A 124 14.94 17.42 9.69
N VAL A 125 14.58 16.30 9.06
CA VAL A 125 15.53 15.23 8.71
C VAL A 125 16.23 15.60 7.41
N THR A 126 17.49 15.94 7.47
CA THR A 126 18.32 16.31 6.31
C THR A 126 18.74 15.11 5.44
N GLY A 127 18.51 13.88 5.91
CA GLY A 127 18.91 12.65 5.23
C GLY A 127 17.82 12.03 4.35
N ALA A 128 18.23 11.12 3.46
CA ALA A 128 17.32 10.37 2.58
C ALA A 128 16.58 9.25 3.36
N VAL A 129 15.49 9.62 4.02
CA VAL A 129 14.60 8.69 4.73
C VAL A 129 13.40 8.37 3.87
N ALA A 130 13.10 7.07 3.72
CA ALA A 130 11.87 6.61 3.09
C ALA A 130 10.97 5.95 4.14
N ARG A 131 9.69 6.31 4.14
CA ARG A 131 8.69 5.78 5.06
C ARG A 131 7.67 4.93 4.33
N VAL A 132 7.33 3.79 4.94
CA VAL A 132 6.23 2.91 4.54
C VAL A 132 5.28 2.79 5.72
N ASN A 133 4.00 3.05 5.46
CA ASN A 133 2.96 3.02 6.49
C ASN A 133 2.33 1.63 6.63
N SER A 134 1.72 1.36 7.78
CA SER A 134 1.02 0.11 8.11
C SER A 134 0.05 -0.34 7.01
N ASP A 135 -0.73 0.60 6.45
CA ASP A 135 -1.77 0.30 5.46
C ASP A 135 -1.22 -0.25 4.14
N GLU A 136 0.02 0.06 3.80
CA GLU A 136 0.71 -0.46 2.62
C GLU A 136 1.27 -1.85 2.88
N ILE A 137 1.86 -2.06 4.06
CA ILE A 137 2.50 -3.32 4.46
C ILE A 137 1.46 -4.42 4.66
N THR A 138 0.30 -4.09 5.24
CA THR A 138 -0.76 -5.08 5.53
C THR A 138 -1.47 -5.62 4.30
N LYS A 139 -1.34 -4.95 3.14
CA LYS A 139 -1.90 -5.45 1.87
C LYS A 139 -1.23 -6.70 1.36
N ILE A 140 0.00 -6.95 1.78
CA ILE A 140 0.78 -8.12 1.37
C ILE A 140 0.85 -9.11 2.52
N SER A 141 0.21 -10.28 2.35
CA SER A 141 0.30 -11.35 3.34
C SER A 141 1.54 -12.19 3.09
N THR A 142 2.58 -11.91 3.86
CA THR A 142 3.86 -12.63 3.79
C THR A 142 4.40 -12.88 5.19
N SER A 143 5.21 -13.93 5.33
CA SER A 143 5.92 -14.23 6.57
C SER A 143 7.14 -13.34 6.80
N ASP A 144 7.66 -12.74 5.73
CA ASP A 144 8.91 -12.01 5.69
C ASP A 144 8.69 -10.52 5.45
N LEU A 145 9.28 -9.70 6.30
CA LEU A 145 9.17 -8.23 6.23
C LEU A 145 9.85 -7.67 4.99
N GLY A 146 10.95 -8.27 4.55
CA GLY A 146 11.64 -7.84 3.35
C GLY A 146 10.78 -8.00 2.10
N THR A 147 10.14 -9.14 1.94
CA THR A 147 9.19 -9.36 0.83
C THR A 147 8.04 -8.34 0.86
N ALA A 148 7.56 -7.95 2.05
CA ALA A 148 6.54 -6.89 2.17
C ALA A 148 7.04 -5.52 1.71
N LEU A 149 8.34 -5.24 1.78
CA LEU A 149 8.96 -3.98 1.33
C LEU A 149 9.34 -3.97 -0.15
N GLN A 150 9.24 -5.10 -0.83
CA GLN A 150 9.68 -5.24 -2.22
C GLN A 150 8.93 -4.28 -3.16
N GLY A 151 9.67 -3.46 -3.89
CA GLY A 151 9.12 -2.48 -4.84
C GLY A 151 8.50 -1.23 -4.21
N MET A 152 8.38 -1.14 -2.87
CA MET A 152 7.78 0.01 -2.21
C MET A 152 8.75 1.18 -2.03
N VAL A 153 10.06 0.90 -1.95
CA VAL A 153 11.05 1.91 -1.60
C VAL A 153 12.16 1.98 -2.64
N ALA A 154 12.34 3.14 -3.25
CA ALA A 154 13.43 3.37 -4.21
C ALA A 154 14.81 3.22 -3.53
N GLY A 155 15.72 2.47 -4.17
CA GLY A 155 17.07 2.20 -3.66
C GLY A 155 17.15 1.10 -2.61
N VAL A 156 16.06 0.36 -2.39
CA VAL A 156 16.02 -0.89 -1.61
C VAL A 156 15.81 -2.04 -2.58
N ASN A 157 16.76 -2.94 -2.66
CA ASN A 157 16.67 -4.17 -3.42
C ASN A 157 16.32 -5.31 -2.47
N VAL A 158 15.25 -6.02 -2.76
CA VAL A 158 14.80 -7.17 -1.98
C VAL A 158 14.80 -8.39 -2.89
N GLN A 159 15.56 -9.39 -2.50
CA GLN A 159 15.68 -10.64 -3.24
C GLN A 159 15.27 -11.80 -2.33
N ALA A 160 14.25 -12.56 -2.74
CA ALA A 160 13.91 -13.79 -2.06
C ALA A 160 15.09 -14.78 -2.12
N SER A 161 15.48 -15.36 -0.97
CA SER A 161 16.57 -16.32 -0.91
C SER A 161 16.17 -17.68 -1.47
N SER A 162 14.91 -18.06 -1.27
CA SER A 162 14.32 -19.31 -1.80
C SER A 162 12.80 -19.18 -1.89
N GLY A 163 12.13 -20.18 -2.48
CA GLY A 163 10.67 -20.33 -2.46
C GLY A 163 10.15 -21.13 -1.26
N GLU A 164 10.98 -21.44 -0.31
CA GLU A 164 10.61 -22.20 0.88
C GLU A 164 9.70 -21.37 1.82
N PRO A 165 8.65 -21.95 2.41
CA PRO A 165 7.83 -21.27 3.40
C PRO A 165 8.66 -20.73 4.56
N GLY A 166 8.45 -19.45 4.91
CA GLY A 166 9.18 -18.79 5.98
C GLY A 166 10.62 -18.41 5.65
N ALA A 167 11.08 -18.60 4.41
CA ALA A 167 12.40 -18.14 3.97
C ALA A 167 12.51 -16.62 4.10
N LYS A 168 13.66 -16.17 4.59
CA LYS A 168 13.97 -14.75 4.73
C LYS A 168 14.48 -14.19 3.41
N SER A 169 14.09 -12.98 3.08
CA SER A 169 14.64 -12.25 1.93
C SER A 169 15.97 -11.58 2.29
N ASN A 170 16.81 -11.44 1.28
CA ASN A 170 18.02 -10.63 1.37
C ASN A 170 17.66 -9.19 0.98
N ILE A 171 17.88 -8.26 1.91
CA ILE A 171 17.62 -6.82 1.70
C ILE A 171 18.96 -6.12 1.54
N GLN A 172 19.07 -5.32 0.48
CA GLN A 172 20.24 -4.47 0.22
C GLN A 172 19.79 -3.03 0.03
N ILE A 173 20.42 -2.10 0.76
CA ILE A 173 20.14 -0.67 0.66
C ILE A 173 21.30 -0.01 -0.09
N ARG A 174 21.00 0.58 -1.28
CA ARG A 174 21.99 1.23 -2.16
C ARG A 174 23.14 0.32 -2.64
N GLY A 175 22.91 -0.99 -2.67
CA GLY A 175 23.89 -1.98 -3.16
C GLY A 175 24.74 -2.59 -2.06
N LEU A 176 25.82 -3.27 -2.47
CA LEU A 176 26.73 -3.94 -1.54
C LEU A 176 27.65 -2.92 -0.85
N SER A 177 27.66 -2.94 0.47
CA SER A 177 28.51 -2.07 1.30
C SER A 177 29.86 -2.72 1.64
N SER A 178 29.98 -4.04 1.47
CA SER A 178 31.20 -4.80 1.77
C SER A 178 31.45 -5.86 0.69
N ILE A 179 32.72 -6.13 0.42
CA ILE A 179 33.16 -7.19 -0.52
C ILE A 179 33.16 -8.56 0.15
N SER A 180 33.49 -8.60 1.44
CA SER A 180 33.69 -9.86 2.19
C SER A 180 32.86 -9.95 3.48
N GLY A 181 32.16 -8.88 3.86
CA GLY A 181 31.30 -8.82 5.04
C GLY A 181 29.82 -8.90 4.71
N ASP A 182 28.99 -9.07 5.74
CA ASP A 182 27.54 -9.01 5.63
C ASP A 182 27.12 -7.60 5.20
N SER A 183 26.28 -7.51 4.16
CA SER A 183 25.70 -6.27 3.64
C SER A 183 24.22 -6.10 4.04
N SER A 184 23.75 -6.92 4.97
CA SER A 184 22.39 -6.84 5.50
C SER A 184 22.19 -5.54 6.29
N PRO A 185 21.02 -4.87 6.19
CA PRO A 185 20.73 -3.69 6.98
C PRO A 185 20.52 -4.05 8.45
N LEU A 186 20.81 -3.07 9.33
CA LEU A 186 20.48 -3.18 10.74
C LEU A 186 18.98 -2.95 10.95
N TYR A 187 18.33 -3.87 11.65
CA TYR A 187 16.95 -3.67 12.09
C TYR A 187 16.92 -3.02 13.47
N VAL A 188 16.04 -2.04 13.66
CA VAL A 188 15.83 -1.39 14.95
C VAL A 188 14.33 -1.35 15.22
N VAL A 189 13.88 -2.05 16.25
CA VAL A 189 12.47 -2.12 16.64
C VAL A 189 12.26 -1.31 17.91
N ASP A 190 11.46 -0.26 17.82
CA ASP A 190 11.17 0.66 18.93
C ASP A 190 12.43 1.16 19.64
N GLY A 191 13.51 1.40 18.88
CA GLY A 191 14.80 1.86 19.38
C GLY A 191 15.78 0.75 19.79
N VAL A 192 15.37 -0.51 19.81
CA VAL A 192 16.22 -1.67 20.13
C VAL A 192 16.79 -2.28 18.86
N PRO A 193 18.13 -2.41 18.70
CA PRO A 193 18.75 -3.03 17.54
C PRO A 193 18.64 -4.56 17.57
N PHE A 194 18.35 -5.14 16.41
CA PHE A 194 18.27 -6.58 16.16
C PHE A 194 19.20 -6.98 15.01
N GLU A 195 19.86 -8.11 15.16
CA GLU A 195 20.62 -8.74 14.08
C GLU A 195 19.68 -9.62 13.25
N GLY A 196 19.46 -9.24 11.98
CA GLY A 196 18.54 -9.90 11.06
C GLY A 196 17.07 -9.55 11.29
N ASP A 197 16.18 -10.20 10.53
CA ASP A 197 14.74 -9.96 10.60
C ASP A 197 14.17 -10.29 11.98
N PRO A 198 13.50 -9.30 12.65
CA PRO A 198 12.94 -9.49 13.99
C PRO A 198 11.68 -10.39 14.02
N GLY A 199 11.20 -10.89 12.88
CA GLY A 199 10.06 -11.80 12.79
C GLY A 199 8.72 -11.18 13.17
N LEU A 200 8.55 -9.87 12.97
CA LEU A 200 7.31 -9.16 13.27
C LEU A 200 6.22 -9.46 12.24
N SER A 201 4.98 -9.50 12.71
CA SER A 201 3.82 -9.52 11.83
C SER A 201 3.54 -8.11 11.29
N SER A 202 3.09 -8.01 10.03
CA SER A 202 2.63 -6.73 9.46
C SER A 202 1.53 -6.07 10.29
N SER A 203 0.72 -6.85 11.00
CA SER A 203 -0.34 -6.35 11.89
C SER A 203 0.20 -5.62 13.14
N GLU A 204 1.43 -5.92 13.57
CA GLU A 204 2.08 -5.30 14.74
C GLU A 204 2.76 -3.97 14.41
N ILE A 205 3.02 -3.70 13.12
CA ILE A 205 3.82 -2.57 12.66
C ILE A 205 2.93 -1.34 12.44
N ALA A 206 3.35 -0.19 12.92
CA ALA A 206 2.74 1.11 12.66
C ALA A 206 3.40 1.80 11.45
N SER A 207 4.73 1.79 11.38
CA SER A 207 5.50 2.34 10.26
C SER A 207 6.89 1.71 10.18
N ILE A 208 7.47 1.75 8.98
CA ILE A 208 8.86 1.41 8.73
C ILE A 208 9.54 2.62 8.11
N ASP A 209 10.61 3.08 8.73
CA ASP A 209 11.45 4.15 8.25
C ASP A 209 12.81 3.60 7.83
N ILE A 210 13.22 3.83 6.58
CA ILE A 210 14.46 3.27 6.03
C ILE A 210 15.49 4.39 5.87
N LEU A 211 16.56 4.33 6.67
CA LEU A 211 17.69 5.24 6.62
C LEU A 211 18.66 4.74 5.56
N LYS A 212 18.69 5.45 4.43
CA LYS A 212 19.47 5.02 3.26
C LYS A 212 20.84 5.67 3.16
N ASP A 213 21.10 6.73 3.88
CA ASP A 213 22.36 7.44 3.84
C ASP A 213 23.15 7.35 5.15
N ALA A 214 24.46 7.51 5.04
CA ALA A 214 25.38 7.40 6.16
C ALA A 214 25.14 8.49 7.24
N ALA A 215 24.64 9.67 6.87
CA ALA A 215 24.40 10.75 7.83
C ALA A 215 23.22 10.39 8.75
N SER A 216 22.12 9.87 8.20
CA SER A 216 20.98 9.40 8.99
C SER A 216 21.29 8.16 9.81
N ALA A 217 22.15 7.27 9.29
CA ALA A 217 22.53 6.02 9.94
C ALA A 217 23.67 6.17 10.96
N ALA A 218 24.36 7.31 10.98
CA ALA A 218 25.59 7.54 11.78
C ALA A 218 25.43 7.28 13.28
N ILE A 219 24.25 7.52 13.86
CA ILE A 219 23.99 7.29 15.28
C ILE A 219 24.04 5.80 15.68
N TYR A 220 23.90 4.87 14.68
CA TYR A 220 24.01 3.44 14.89
C TYR A 220 25.43 2.91 14.69
N GLY A 221 26.39 3.84 14.41
CA GLY A 221 27.80 3.53 14.22
C GLY A 221 28.05 2.61 13.03
N THR A 222 29.05 1.76 13.15
CA THR A 222 29.48 0.84 12.08
C THR A 222 28.41 -0.17 11.68
N ARG A 223 27.52 -0.55 12.61
CA ARG A 223 26.40 -1.46 12.32
C ARG A 223 25.37 -0.86 11.36
N GLY A 224 25.28 0.47 11.29
CA GLY A 224 24.40 1.17 10.35
C GLY A 224 25.00 1.38 8.95
N ALA A 225 26.21 0.91 8.67
CA ALA A 225 26.92 1.17 7.40
C ALA A 225 26.17 0.63 6.17
N SER A 226 25.49 -0.52 6.30
CA SER A 226 24.68 -1.14 5.25
C SER A 226 23.24 -0.58 5.18
N GLY A 227 22.96 0.51 5.92
CA GLY A 227 21.63 1.11 6.08
C GLY A 227 20.90 0.58 7.31
N VAL A 228 19.84 1.28 7.72
CA VAL A 228 19.06 0.95 8.91
C VAL A 228 17.57 0.92 8.58
N ILE A 229 16.87 -0.11 9.02
CA ILE A 229 15.43 -0.28 8.93
C ILE A 229 14.86 -0.06 10.33
N LEU A 230 14.23 1.11 10.54
CA LEU A 230 13.57 1.45 11.78
C LEU A 230 12.12 0.98 11.73
N ILE A 231 11.73 0.14 12.65
CA ILE A 231 10.38 -0.38 12.78
C ILE A 231 9.74 0.22 14.02
N THR A 232 8.66 0.97 13.80
CA THR A 232 7.83 1.45 14.90
C THR A 232 6.62 0.53 15.03
N THR A 233 6.41 -0.05 16.22
CA THR A 233 5.26 -0.91 16.46
C THR A 233 4.03 -0.10 16.89
N LYS A 234 2.84 -0.69 16.74
CA LYS A 234 1.59 -0.08 17.18
C LYS A 234 1.58 0.09 18.70
N LYS A 235 1.32 1.32 19.15
CA LYS A 235 1.21 1.68 20.57
C LYS A 235 -0.24 1.75 21.01
N GLY A 236 -0.47 1.65 22.31
CA GLY A 236 -1.75 1.93 22.93
C GLY A 236 -2.20 3.36 22.67
N LYS A 237 -3.50 3.57 22.51
CA LYS A 237 -4.13 4.89 22.37
C LYS A 237 -5.12 5.11 23.49
N GLU A 238 -5.21 6.35 23.97
CA GLU A 238 -6.25 6.73 24.93
C GLU A 238 -7.64 6.52 24.29
N GLY A 239 -8.56 6.01 25.07
CA GLY A 239 -9.94 5.79 24.70
C GLY A 239 -10.48 4.43 25.15
N GLU A 240 -11.72 4.16 24.79
CA GLU A 240 -12.35 2.88 25.02
C GLU A 240 -11.62 1.75 24.30
N MET A 241 -11.66 0.57 24.90
CA MET A 241 -11.04 -0.62 24.31
C MET A 241 -11.66 -0.91 22.91
N LYS A 242 -10.81 -0.96 21.90
CA LYS A 242 -11.16 -1.34 20.54
C LYS A 242 -10.50 -2.68 20.22
N ILE A 243 -11.31 -3.62 19.75
CA ILE A 243 -10.83 -4.92 19.27
C ILE A 243 -10.93 -4.90 17.76
N ALA A 244 -9.81 -5.18 17.09
CA ALA A 244 -9.73 -5.38 15.66
C ALA A 244 -9.36 -6.85 15.39
N VAL A 245 -10.03 -7.46 14.42
CA VAL A 245 -9.75 -8.81 13.95
C VAL A 245 -9.50 -8.75 12.45
N ASP A 246 -8.33 -9.20 12.03
CA ASP A 246 -7.95 -9.26 10.63
C ASP A 246 -7.70 -10.72 10.24
N GLY A 247 -8.17 -11.12 9.06
CA GLY A 247 -7.98 -12.47 8.55
C GLY A 247 -7.67 -12.47 7.06
N TYR A 248 -6.71 -13.30 6.67
CA TYR A 248 -6.35 -13.53 5.28
C TYR A 248 -6.26 -15.03 5.02
N TYR A 249 -6.84 -15.47 3.90
CA TYR A 249 -6.69 -16.83 3.38
C TYR A 249 -6.40 -16.77 1.88
N GLY A 250 -5.39 -17.47 1.44
CA GLY A 250 -5.00 -17.57 0.04
C GLY A 250 -4.55 -18.98 -0.33
N VAL A 251 -4.39 -19.21 -1.63
CA VAL A 251 -3.85 -20.46 -2.17
C VAL A 251 -2.71 -20.13 -3.12
N GLN A 252 -1.60 -20.79 -2.92
CA GLN A 252 -0.39 -20.66 -3.74
C GLN A 252 -0.27 -21.84 -4.68
N HIS A 253 0.22 -21.60 -5.89
CA HIS A 253 0.53 -22.63 -6.88
C HIS A 253 1.76 -22.22 -7.69
N ILE A 254 2.47 -23.20 -8.22
CA ILE A 254 3.60 -22.94 -9.11
C ILE A 254 3.06 -22.53 -10.48
N THR A 255 3.51 -21.39 -10.99
CA THR A 255 3.18 -20.88 -12.33
C THR A 255 4.28 -21.19 -13.36
N SER A 256 5.06 -22.26 -13.12
CA SER A 256 6.13 -22.66 -14.04
C SER A 256 5.56 -23.34 -15.27
N ASN A 257 5.94 -22.84 -16.45
CA ASN A 257 5.64 -23.45 -17.74
C ASN A 257 6.82 -24.32 -18.25
N ILE A 258 7.65 -24.82 -17.35
CA ILE A 258 8.73 -25.72 -17.75
C ILE A 258 8.09 -27.05 -18.17
N HIS A 259 8.13 -27.32 -19.47
CA HIS A 259 7.78 -28.63 -20.00
C HIS A 259 8.90 -29.62 -19.64
N LEU A 260 8.58 -30.58 -18.82
CA LEU A 260 9.50 -31.69 -18.56
C LEU A 260 9.36 -32.70 -19.68
N LEU A 261 10.50 -33.14 -20.21
CA LEU A 261 10.55 -34.13 -21.28
C LEU A 261 9.86 -35.42 -20.81
N ASP A 262 9.00 -35.95 -21.64
CA ASP A 262 8.47 -37.30 -21.46
C ASP A 262 9.57 -38.36 -21.77
N ALA A 263 9.25 -39.63 -21.52
CA ALA A 263 10.21 -40.72 -21.75
C ALA A 263 10.73 -40.77 -23.17
N ASN A 264 9.85 -40.54 -24.18
CA ASN A 264 10.18 -40.54 -25.59
C ASN A 264 11.07 -39.36 -25.97
N GLU A 265 10.68 -38.16 -25.56
CA GLU A 265 11.41 -36.92 -25.76
C GLU A 265 12.80 -37.00 -25.14
N SER A 266 12.89 -37.51 -23.88
CA SER A 266 14.15 -37.70 -23.18
C SER A 266 15.10 -38.64 -23.90
N ILE A 267 14.60 -39.75 -24.41
CA ILE A 267 15.40 -40.70 -25.23
C ILE A 267 15.84 -40.02 -26.53
N PHE A 268 14.94 -39.33 -27.22
CA PHE A 268 15.26 -38.62 -28.45
C PHE A 268 16.36 -37.60 -28.25
N VAL A 269 16.23 -36.73 -27.24
CA VAL A 269 17.24 -35.72 -26.90
C VAL A 269 18.58 -36.38 -26.54
N LYS A 270 18.59 -37.47 -25.79
CA LYS A 270 19.79 -38.20 -25.43
C LYS A 270 20.49 -38.81 -26.63
N VAL A 271 19.76 -39.44 -27.54
CA VAL A 271 20.30 -39.99 -28.80
C VAL A 271 20.88 -38.88 -29.66
N MET A 272 20.16 -37.77 -29.83
CA MET A 272 20.62 -36.63 -30.66
C MET A 272 21.86 -35.95 -30.06
N SER A 273 21.87 -35.77 -28.72
CA SER A 273 23.03 -35.20 -28.03
C SER A 273 24.31 -36.06 -28.22
N ASN A 274 24.17 -37.37 -28.08
CA ASN A 274 25.29 -38.29 -28.28
C ASN A 274 25.83 -38.26 -29.75
N ARG A 275 24.93 -38.20 -30.74
CA ARG A 275 25.34 -38.05 -32.16
C ARG A 275 26.06 -36.76 -32.44
N MET A 276 25.65 -35.65 -31.79
CA MET A 276 26.27 -34.35 -32.01
C MET A 276 27.63 -34.23 -31.34
N MET A 277 27.82 -34.84 -30.15
CA MET A 277 29.03 -34.67 -29.36
C MET A 277 30.18 -35.62 -29.78
N GLU A 278 29.87 -36.88 -30.17
CA GLU A 278 30.94 -37.88 -30.30
C GLU A 278 30.97 -38.58 -31.66
N GLY A 279 29.95 -38.43 -32.51
CA GLY A 279 29.84 -39.23 -33.75
C GLY A 279 29.79 -40.74 -33.49
N ASN A 280 29.56 -41.15 -32.25
CA ASN A 280 29.73 -42.52 -31.77
C ASN A 280 28.39 -43.28 -31.80
N GLN A 281 28.26 -44.21 -32.72
CA GLN A 281 27.04 -45.03 -32.89
C GLN A 281 26.84 -46.02 -31.70
N ASN A 282 27.88 -46.34 -30.92
CA ASN A 282 27.77 -47.31 -29.83
C ASN A 282 26.87 -46.87 -28.67
N THR A 283 26.70 -45.55 -28.45
CA THR A 283 25.79 -45.01 -27.40
C THR A 283 24.34 -45.03 -27.82
N ASP A 284 24.06 -44.94 -29.12
CA ASP A 284 22.72 -45.11 -29.71
C ASP A 284 22.24 -46.55 -29.49
N ASP A 285 23.12 -47.53 -29.74
CA ASP A 285 22.81 -48.95 -29.55
C ASP A 285 22.54 -49.28 -28.09
N LEU A 286 23.21 -48.63 -27.13
CA LEU A 286 22.93 -48.79 -25.69
C LEU A 286 21.57 -48.23 -25.30
N ALA A 287 21.19 -47.06 -25.81
CA ALA A 287 19.89 -46.48 -25.55
C ALA A 287 18.75 -47.32 -26.12
N TRP A 288 18.90 -47.81 -27.36
CA TRP A 288 17.95 -48.71 -28.00
C TRP A 288 17.94 -50.11 -27.37
N SER A 289 19.08 -50.60 -26.92
CA SER A 289 19.17 -51.88 -26.18
C SER A 289 18.43 -51.82 -24.84
N ASN A 290 18.61 -50.73 -24.10
CA ASN A 290 17.88 -50.52 -22.86
C ASN A 290 16.36 -50.44 -23.09
N LEU A 291 15.93 -49.82 -24.19
CA LEU A 291 14.52 -49.76 -24.56
C LEU A 291 13.92 -51.14 -24.89
N LYS A 292 14.68 -51.98 -25.59
CA LYS A 292 14.31 -53.36 -25.91
C LYS A 292 14.26 -54.24 -24.66
N THR A 293 15.19 -54.04 -23.73
CA THR A 293 15.30 -54.82 -22.50
C THR A 293 14.28 -54.45 -21.46
N TYR A 294 13.91 -53.14 -21.38
CA TYR A 294 12.97 -52.61 -20.44
C TYR A 294 11.89 -51.75 -21.09
N PRO A 295 10.97 -52.34 -21.90
CA PRO A 295 9.95 -51.61 -22.64
C PRO A 295 8.97 -50.88 -21.70
N VAL A 296 8.82 -51.35 -20.47
CA VAL A 296 8.00 -50.71 -19.40
C VAL A 296 8.47 -49.26 -19.15
N ASN A 297 9.76 -48.96 -19.24
CA ASN A 297 10.30 -47.62 -19.05
C ASN A 297 9.88 -46.63 -20.14
N PHE A 298 9.49 -47.14 -21.31
CA PHE A 298 9.03 -46.31 -22.45
C PHE A 298 7.55 -45.89 -22.30
N PHE A 299 6.75 -46.75 -21.64
CA PHE A 299 5.32 -46.49 -21.42
C PHE A 299 5.01 -45.84 -20.09
N ASN A 300 5.95 -45.90 -19.13
CA ASN A 300 5.79 -45.25 -17.84
C ASN A 300 6.25 -43.80 -17.90
N ASN A 301 5.29 -42.92 -18.21
CA ASN A 301 5.52 -41.47 -18.15
C ASN A 301 5.15 -40.94 -16.78
N SER A 302 5.95 -41.30 -15.73
CA SER A 302 5.77 -40.78 -14.39
C SER A 302 6.55 -39.48 -14.22
N SER A 303 5.86 -38.37 -14.14
CA SER A 303 6.45 -37.09 -13.79
C SER A 303 6.71 -37.06 -12.28
N LEU A 304 7.98 -37.12 -11.86
CA LEU A 304 8.36 -36.94 -10.45
C LEU A 304 7.83 -35.60 -9.90
N TYR A 305 7.68 -34.60 -10.76
CA TYR A 305 7.10 -33.30 -10.45
C TYR A 305 5.72 -33.41 -9.81
N GLU A 306 4.84 -34.25 -10.35
CA GLU A 306 3.48 -34.43 -9.86
C GLU A 306 3.43 -35.04 -8.44
N TYR A 307 4.46 -35.81 -8.07
CA TYR A 307 4.57 -36.43 -6.74
C TYR A 307 5.14 -35.51 -5.68
N VAL A 308 5.85 -34.42 -6.06
CA VAL A 308 6.52 -33.53 -5.11
C VAL A 308 5.88 -32.14 -5.03
N VAL A 309 4.97 -31.81 -5.95
CA VAL A 309 4.33 -30.50 -6.01
C VAL A 309 2.96 -30.52 -5.37
N ASN A 310 2.72 -29.53 -4.53
CA ASN A 310 1.39 -29.21 -3.99
C ASN A 310 0.78 -28.07 -4.80
N ASN A 311 -0.15 -28.40 -5.69
CA ASN A 311 -0.80 -27.42 -6.56
C ASN A 311 -1.77 -26.48 -5.83
N ASN A 312 -2.14 -26.79 -4.59
CA ASN A 312 -3.05 -26.01 -3.77
C ASN A 312 -2.44 -25.81 -2.37
N ALA A 313 -1.38 -25.03 -2.27
CA ALA A 313 -0.69 -24.74 -1.02
C ALA A 313 -1.38 -23.56 -0.30
N PRO A 314 -2.13 -23.79 0.80
CA PRO A 314 -2.82 -22.72 1.51
C PRO A 314 -1.84 -21.86 2.28
N ILE A 315 -2.14 -20.54 2.32
CA ILE A 315 -1.51 -19.55 3.20
C ILE A 315 -2.62 -18.87 3.98
N GLN A 316 -2.43 -18.73 5.28
CA GLN A 316 -3.40 -18.09 6.15
C GLN A 316 -2.71 -17.26 7.23
N ASN A 317 -3.34 -16.14 7.56
CA ASN A 317 -2.85 -15.21 8.56
C ASN A 317 -4.05 -14.64 9.32
N TYR A 318 -4.06 -14.79 10.64
CA TYR A 318 -5.11 -14.27 11.51
C TYR A 318 -4.49 -13.43 12.60
N SER A 319 -4.99 -12.23 12.83
CA SER A 319 -4.56 -11.37 13.90
C SER A 319 -5.73 -10.81 14.71
N VAL A 320 -5.53 -10.72 16.01
CA VAL A 320 -6.45 -10.07 16.94
C VAL A 320 -5.67 -9.02 17.69
N THR A 321 -6.14 -7.78 17.64
CA THR A 321 -5.52 -6.65 18.31
C THR A 321 -6.52 -6.01 19.26
N ALA A 322 -6.16 -5.86 20.54
CA ALA A 322 -6.90 -5.07 21.53
C ALA A 322 -6.10 -3.82 21.86
N ASN A 323 -6.69 -2.66 21.62
CA ASN A 323 -6.06 -1.36 21.87
C ASN A 323 -6.99 -0.48 22.70
N GLY A 324 -6.44 0.20 23.71
CA GLY A 324 -7.21 1.09 24.57
C GLY A 324 -6.36 1.67 25.70
N GLY A 325 -7.01 2.40 26.59
CA GLY A 325 -6.36 2.92 27.78
C GLY A 325 -6.88 4.26 28.24
N LYS A 326 -6.34 4.71 29.36
CA LYS A 326 -6.56 6.03 29.94
C LYS A 326 -5.25 6.82 29.87
N LYS A 327 -5.30 8.12 30.19
CA LYS A 327 -4.17 9.04 30.15
C LYS A 327 -2.89 8.51 30.82
N ASP A 328 -3.05 7.75 31.93
CA ASP A 328 -1.92 7.25 32.72
C ASP A 328 -1.45 5.84 32.32
N LEU A 329 -2.24 5.12 31.52
CA LEU A 329 -1.92 3.76 31.09
C LEU A 329 -2.62 3.46 29.79
N THR A 330 -1.87 3.31 28.71
CA THR A 330 -2.35 2.83 27.43
C THR A 330 -1.76 1.46 27.12
N TYR A 331 -2.52 0.62 26.40
CA TYR A 331 -2.08 -0.72 26.05
C TYR A 331 -2.44 -1.07 24.61
N ASN A 332 -1.58 -1.85 23.99
CA ASN A 332 -1.83 -2.53 22.74
C ASN A 332 -1.40 -4.00 22.89
N LEU A 333 -2.35 -4.91 22.80
CA LEU A 333 -2.13 -6.34 22.82
C LEU A 333 -2.45 -6.90 21.45
N THR A 334 -1.50 -7.56 20.80
CA THR A 334 -1.68 -8.20 19.50
C THR A 334 -1.31 -9.67 19.61
N ALA A 335 -2.18 -10.54 19.10
CA ALA A 335 -1.91 -11.96 18.87
C ALA A 335 -2.04 -12.24 17.38
N ASN A 336 -1.07 -12.94 16.80
CA ASN A 336 -1.04 -13.28 15.40
C ASN A 336 -0.71 -14.77 15.21
N TYR A 337 -1.42 -15.42 14.30
CA TYR A 337 -1.17 -16.76 13.81
C TYR A 337 -0.97 -16.73 12.31
N PHE A 338 0.16 -17.24 11.85
CA PHE A 338 0.52 -17.39 10.45
C PHE A 338 0.83 -18.85 10.15
N ASP A 339 0.24 -19.38 9.07
CA ASP A 339 0.48 -20.75 8.58
C ASP A 339 0.57 -20.72 7.06
N GLN A 340 1.68 -21.18 6.52
CA GLN A 340 1.96 -21.25 5.09
C GLN A 340 2.38 -22.68 4.75
N LYS A 341 1.63 -23.33 3.88
CA LYS A 341 2.05 -24.56 3.25
C LYS A 341 2.90 -24.27 2.04
N GLY A 342 3.92 -25.06 1.83
CA GLY A 342 4.76 -24.91 0.65
C GLY A 342 4.16 -25.55 -0.59
N VAL A 343 4.61 -25.04 -1.72
CA VAL A 343 4.33 -25.63 -3.04
C VAL A 343 5.07 -26.95 -3.26
N LEU A 344 6.06 -27.26 -2.42
CA LEU A 344 6.65 -28.59 -2.32
C LEU A 344 6.02 -29.32 -1.13
N ILE A 345 5.70 -30.62 -1.34
CA ILE A 345 5.12 -31.47 -0.29
C ILE A 345 6.09 -31.55 0.90
N ASN A 346 5.54 -31.62 2.10
CA ASN A 346 6.26 -31.67 3.37
C ASN A 346 7.08 -30.41 3.72
N SER A 347 6.83 -29.28 3.04
CA SER A 347 7.35 -27.99 3.47
C SER A 347 6.21 -27.13 4.04
N ASP A 348 6.39 -26.67 5.28
CA ASP A 348 5.44 -25.76 5.91
C ASP A 348 6.15 -24.84 6.92
N TYR A 349 5.52 -23.70 7.17
CA TYR A 349 5.98 -22.73 8.14
C TYR A 349 4.81 -22.21 8.96
N LYS A 350 4.97 -22.25 10.30
CA LYS A 350 3.99 -21.72 11.24
C LYS A 350 4.65 -20.72 12.18
N ARG A 351 3.96 -19.64 12.45
CA ARG A 351 4.43 -18.63 13.39
C ARG A 351 3.31 -18.15 14.29
N TYR A 352 3.59 -18.07 15.56
CA TYR A 352 2.71 -17.53 16.59
C TYR A 352 3.41 -16.33 17.22
N ASN A 353 2.80 -15.16 17.16
CA ASN A 353 3.31 -13.94 17.76
C ASN A 353 2.33 -13.46 18.81
N ILE A 354 2.82 -13.09 19.99
CA ILE A 354 2.07 -12.35 20.99
C ILE A 354 2.91 -11.17 21.41
N ARG A 355 2.36 -9.97 21.27
CA ARG A 355 3.01 -8.72 21.65
C ARG A 355 2.13 -7.92 22.57
N SER A 356 2.72 -7.39 23.63
CA SER A 356 2.09 -6.43 24.54
C SER A 356 2.93 -5.17 24.62
N ASN A 357 2.34 -4.04 24.28
CA ASN A 357 2.93 -2.71 24.45
C ASN A 357 2.09 -1.94 25.46
N THR A 358 2.68 -1.58 26.56
CA THR A 358 2.06 -0.73 27.60
C THR A 358 2.86 0.56 27.75
N HIS A 359 2.19 1.65 27.91
CA HIS A 359 2.84 2.97 28.02
C HIS A 359 2.13 3.82 29.06
#